data_094f76b7424bc1a3b5b3e5523ae15533
#
_entry.id   094f76b7424bc1a3b5b3e5523ae15533
#
_cell.length_a   1.000
_cell.length_b   1.000
_cell.length_c   1.000
_cell.angle_alpha   90.00
_cell.angle_beta   90.00
_cell.angle_gamma   90.00
#
_symmetry.space_group_name_H-M   'P 1'
#
loop_
_entity.id
_entity.type
_entity.pdbx_description
1 polymer ?
#
loop_
_entity_poly.entity_id
_entity_poly.type
_entity_poly.pdbx_seq_one_letter_code
_entity_poly.pdbx_strand_id
1 'polypeptide(L)'
;MLEYPTSRRRFVCDAALVALGTAVGGRATGWTEAHGAENQVQPGQSAPAGPIDRSKILNYNENMEYRRLGKTGLMVSAVCLGGHSRSDQKQRTEIVSRCIDLGINYIDACWDNEVIRDARALKGRRDKMYLALSHGAKEVRNEQYRTSKKLLESLDELLRASEQDYTDLWRITCLEPGGRHSFDTSCEIVDALEKAKKQGKARFVGISSHDRRWLKFMIEYFPQIEVICFPFTTMSKAAPKDSLFEALKKCDVGAFGIKPFAAGSLFTGEPKEDFRLARLALRYILATNTVIPIPGVNSMAELENIALAVQERRQLDLKEKTALEHRSRQLKHQLPRNYQWLKNWELV
;
A
#
# COMPACT_ATOMS: atom_id res chain seq x y z
N MET A 1 0.16 -47.48 9.31
CA MET A 1 1.13 -46.39 9.23
C MET A 1 1.13 -45.89 7.79
N LEU A 2 0.48 -44.81 7.55
CA LEU A 2 0.48 -44.16 6.22
C LEU A 2 1.54 -43.07 6.27
N GLU A 3 2.65 -43.26 5.58
CA GLU A 3 3.66 -42.26 5.37
C GLU A 3 3.11 -41.18 4.41
N TYR A 4 2.93 -39.95 4.89
CA TYR A 4 2.66 -38.81 4.03
C TYR A 4 3.99 -38.29 3.48
N PRO A 5 4.11 -38.07 2.18
CA PRO A 5 5.31 -37.46 1.61
C PRO A 5 5.41 -36.00 2.07
N THR A 6 6.50 -35.68 2.73
CA THR A 6 6.87 -34.28 3.06
C THR A 6 7.04 -33.48 1.78
N SER A 7 6.08 -32.63 1.47
CA SER A 7 6.17 -31.75 0.31
C SER A 7 7.17 -30.62 0.61
N ARG A 8 7.92 -30.17 -0.41
CA ARG A 8 8.80 -28.98 -0.32
C ARG A 8 8.12 -27.74 0.25
N ARG A 9 6.79 -27.68 0.16
CA ARG A 9 5.93 -26.61 0.70
C ARG A 9 5.96 -26.52 2.22
N ARG A 10 6.06 -27.65 2.91
CA ARG A 10 6.14 -27.71 4.37
C ARG A 10 7.48 -27.20 4.89
N PHE A 11 8.54 -27.36 4.12
CA PHE A 11 9.89 -26.96 4.50
C PHE A 11 10.05 -25.45 4.63
N VAL A 12 9.42 -24.64 3.79
CA VAL A 12 9.48 -23.17 3.86
C VAL A 12 8.71 -22.64 5.07
N CYS A 13 7.58 -23.25 5.41
CA CYS A 13 6.82 -22.87 6.60
C CYS A 13 7.48 -23.35 7.90
N ASP A 14 8.09 -24.55 7.89
CA ASP A 14 8.79 -25.13 9.05
C ASP A 14 10.11 -24.38 9.36
N ALA A 15 10.81 -23.86 8.34
CA ALA A 15 12.02 -23.06 8.54
C ALA A 15 11.75 -21.73 9.26
N ALA A 16 10.56 -21.13 9.06
CA ALA A 16 10.15 -19.93 9.79
C ALA A 16 9.86 -20.19 11.28
N LEU A 17 9.38 -21.39 11.61
CA LEU A 17 9.13 -21.82 13.00
C LEU A 17 10.41 -22.13 13.79
N VAL A 18 11.44 -22.68 13.13
CA VAL A 18 12.73 -23.01 13.77
C VAL A 18 13.53 -21.76 14.13
N ALA A 19 13.42 -20.68 13.35
CA ALA A 19 14.09 -19.42 13.65
C ALA A 19 13.55 -18.70 14.89
N LEU A 20 12.32 -19.01 15.32
CA LEU A 20 11.72 -18.46 16.55
C LEU A 20 11.98 -19.34 17.81
N GLY A 21 12.40 -20.59 17.64
CA GLY A 21 12.58 -21.55 18.75
C GLY A 21 13.97 -21.55 19.42
N THR A 22 14.96 -20.86 18.87
CA THR A 22 16.35 -20.90 19.38
C THR A 22 16.72 -19.77 20.35
N ALA A 23 15.77 -18.90 20.72
CA ALA A 23 16.01 -17.78 21.63
C ALA A 23 15.63 -18.05 23.11
N VAL A 24 15.22 -19.26 23.49
CA VAL A 24 14.87 -19.61 24.87
C VAL A 24 15.60 -20.86 25.32
N GLY A 25 16.79 -20.70 25.84
CA GLY A 25 17.53 -21.81 26.46
C GLY A 25 18.95 -21.45 26.90
N GLY A 26 19.09 -20.68 27.94
CA GLY A 26 20.38 -20.41 28.60
C GLY A 26 20.21 -20.30 30.10
N ARG A 27 20.78 -21.24 30.82
CA ARG A 27 20.71 -21.52 32.25
C ARG A 27 21.14 -20.33 33.15
N ALA A 28 20.41 -20.18 34.24
CA ALA A 28 20.78 -19.37 35.39
C ALA A 28 21.95 -19.97 36.15
N THR A 29 23.00 -19.22 36.45
CA THR A 29 23.82 -19.32 37.65
C THR A 29 24.57 -18.02 37.92
N GLY A 30 24.50 -17.51 39.14
CA GLY A 30 25.52 -16.64 39.74
C GLY A 30 25.11 -15.18 39.92
N TRP A 31 24.66 -14.85 41.10
CA TRP A 31 24.52 -13.48 41.64
C TRP A 31 25.91 -12.87 41.89
N THR A 32 26.14 -11.68 41.36
CA THR A 32 27.00 -10.68 42.01
C THR A 32 26.44 -9.28 41.70
N GLU A 33 26.14 -8.54 42.76
CA GLU A 33 25.73 -7.14 42.73
C GLU A 33 26.85 -6.26 42.18
N ALA A 34 26.55 -5.44 41.21
CA ALA A 34 27.34 -4.24 40.90
C ALA A 34 26.39 -3.10 40.56
N HIS A 35 26.37 -2.09 41.40
CA HIS A 35 25.73 -0.80 41.19
C HIS A 35 26.36 -0.12 39.96
N GLY A 36 25.53 0.34 39.04
CA GLY A 36 26.00 1.16 37.94
C GLY A 36 24.90 1.59 36.99
N ALA A 37 24.49 2.85 37.13
CA ALA A 37 23.85 3.71 36.12
C ALA A 37 22.68 3.14 35.31
N GLU A 38 21.47 3.48 35.71
CA GLU A 38 20.27 3.40 34.88
C GLU A 38 20.40 4.29 33.65
N ASN A 39 20.77 3.69 32.54
CA ASN A 39 20.51 4.27 31.21
C ASN A 39 19.06 3.97 30.87
N GLN A 40 18.18 4.93 31.11
CA GLN A 40 16.83 4.93 30.58
C GLN A 40 16.89 5.02 29.06
N VAL A 41 16.79 3.89 28.40
CA VAL A 41 16.53 3.82 26.95
C VAL A 41 15.09 4.28 26.72
N GLN A 42 14.93 5.52 26.30
CA GLN A 42 13.64 6.04 25.84
C GLN A 42 13.17 5.25 24.62
N PRO A 43 11.90 4.80 24.56
CA PRO A 43 11.41 4.04 23.42
C PRO A 43 11.27 4.94 22.20
N GLY A 44 12.05 4.63 21.16
CA GLY A 44 11.65 4.82 19.76
C GLY A 44 11.64 6.24 19.23
N GLN A 45 12.73 6.97 19.31
CA GLN A 45 13.04 7.95 18.26
C GLN A 45 13.74 7.19 17.14
N SER A 46 13.03 7.00 16.00
CA SER A 46 13.70 6.67 14.75
C SER A 46 14.78 7.73 14.52
N ALA A 47 16.03 7.29 14.32
CA ALA A 47 17.13 8.18 13.98
C ALA A 47 16.67 9.15 12.89
N PRO A 48 17.01 10.45 12.97
CA PRO A 48 16.69 11.38 11.90
C PRO A 48 17.31 10.83 10.62
N ALA A 49 16.47 10.57 9.62
CA ALA A 49 16.94 10.18 8.30
C ALA A 49 17.93 11.27 7.86
N GLY A 50 19.14 10.88 7.51
CA GLY A 50 20.15 11.81 6.96
C GLY A 50 19.56 12.57 5.77
N PRO A 51 20.23 13.61 5.28
CA PRO A 51 19.71 14.43 4.21
C PRO A 51 19.29 13.55 3.02
N ILE A 52 18.02 13.70 2.59
CA ILE A 52 17.46 12.94 1.49
C ILE A 52 18.27 13.25 0.23
N ASP A 53 18.89 12.23 -0.35
CA ASP A 53 19.60 12.35 -1.62
C ASP A 53 18.57 12.54 -2.76
N ARG A 54 18.37 13.79 -3.13
CA ARG A 54 17.39 14.19 -4.15
C ARG A 54 17.68 13.59 -5.52
N SER A 55 18.94 13.25 -5.82
CA SER A 55 19.33 12.65 -7.09
C SER A 55 18.78 11.23 -7.28
N LYS A 56 18.41 10.56 -6.19
CA LYS A 56 17.82 9.21 -6.19
C LYS A 56 16.29 9.20 -6.26
N ILE A 57 15.66 10.38 -6.24
CA ILE A 57 14.21 10.50 -6.33
C ILE A 57 13.83 10.58 -7.79
N LEU A 58 13.08 9.60 -8.28
CA LEU A 58 12.54 9.67 -9.63
C LEU A 58 11.68 10.92 -9.76
N ASN A 59 11.97 11.68 -10.82
CA ASN A 59 11.14 12.80 -11.19
C ASN A 59 10.99 13.87 -10.09
N TYR A 60 12.09 14.14 -9.36
CA TYR A 60 12.10 15.09 -8.27
C TYR A 60 11.54 16.47 -8.67
N ASN A 61 10.61 16.97 -7.88
CA ASN A 61 10.09 18.34 -7.95
C ASN A 61 10.09 18.94 -6.54
N GLU A 62 10.62 20.16 -6.39
CA GLU A 62 10.76 20.84 -5.09
C GLU A 62 9.42 21.13 -4.39
N ASN A 63 8.32 21.23 -5.17
CA ASN A 63 6.97 21.45 -4.67
C ASN A 63 6.23 20.16 -4.29
N MET A 64 6.87 18.99 -4.45
CA MET A 64 6.34 17.68 -4.07
C MET A 64 7.07 17.14 -2.85
N GLU A 65 6.32 16.69 -1.86
CA GLU A 65 6.88 15.94 -0.74
C GLU A 65 7.11 14.47 -1.15
N TYR A 66 8.22 13.89 -0.70
CA TYR A 66 8.53 12.49 -0.93
C TYR A 66 8.67 11.75 0.39
N ARG A 67 8.23 10.51 0.40
CA ARG A 67 8.24 9.64 1.58
C ARG A 67 8.93 8.33 1.25
N ARG A 68 9.72 7.84 2.19
CA ARG A 68 10.31 6.51 2.08
C ARG A 68 9.22 5.44 2.20
N LEU A 69 9.16 4.54 1.24
CA LEU A 69 8.19 3.44 1.21
C LEU A 69 8.75 2.22 1.97
N GLY A 70 8.73 2.29 3.30
CA GLY A 70 9.23 1.23 4.15
C GLY A 70 10.62 0.70 3.73
N LYS A 71 10.88 -0.57 3.97
CA LYS A 71 12.15 -1.25 3.66
C LYS A 71 12.50 -1.34 2.17
N THR A 72 11.58 -0.95 1.26
CA THR A 72 11.92 -0.85 -0.17
C THR A 72 12.97 0.22 -0.44
N GLY A 73 13.08 1.22 0.43
CA GLY A 73 13.94 2.38 0.24
C GLY A 73 13.49 3.35 -0.86
N LEU A 74 12.42 3.04 -1.59
CA LEU A 74 11.90 3.93 -2.62
C LEU A 74 11.40 5.24 -2.01
N MET A 75 11.76 6.35 -2.63
CA MET A 75 11.22 7.67 -2.31
C MET A 75 10.03 7.95 -3.23
N VAL A 76 8.83 7.82 -2.68
CA VAL A 76 7.57 7.95 -3.41
C VAL A 76 6.92 9.29 -3.10
N SER A 77 6.33 9.94 -4.09
CA SER A 77 5.56 11.17 -3.92
C SER A 77 4.45 11.00 -2.87
N ALA A 78 4.21 12.03 -2.07
CA ALA A 78 3.24 11.99 -0.97
C ALA A 78 1.80 11.74 -1.44
N VAL A 79 1.53 11.91 -2.72
CA VAL A 79 0.29 11.51 -3.40
C VAL A 79 0.65 10.75 -4.66
N CYS A 80 -0.07 9.67 -4.95
CA CYS A 80 0.17 8.79 -6.09
C CYS A 80 -0.97 8.87 -7.11
N LEU A 81 -0.76 8.34 -8.31
CA LEU A 81 -1.78 8.22 -9.33
C LEU A 81 -2.46 6.85 -9.28
N GLY A 82 -3.75 6.79 -8.95
CA GLY A 82 -4.53 5.57 -9.00
C GLY A 82 -4.96 5.20 -10.42
N GLY A 83 -5.00 3.89 -10.72
CA GLY A 83 -5.38 3.35 -12.03
C GLY A 83 -6.87 3.49 -12.34
N HIS A 84 -7.73 3.43 -11.31
CA HIS A 84 -9.18 3.59 -11.50
C HIS A 84 -9.54 4.97 -12.05
N SER A 85 -9.74 5.04 -13.36
CA SER A 85 -10.05 6.26 -14.08
C SER A 85 -10.97 5.98 -15.25
N ARG A 86 -11.87 6.92 -15.55
CA ARG A 86 -12.75 6.89 -16.73
C ARG A 86 -12.13 7.57 -17.94
N SER A 87 -10.92 8.14 -17.81
CA SER A 87 -10.22 8.77 -18.92
C SER A 87 -9.93 7.78 -20.04
N ASP A 88 -10.02 8.24 -21.28
CA ASP A 88 -9.51 7.50 -22.43
C ASP A 88 -7.97 7.45 -22.46
N GLN A 89 -7.38 6.78 -23.46
CA GLN A 89 -5.92 6.65 -23.55
C GLN A 89 -5.22 8.00 -23.73
N LYS A 90 -5.81 8.94 -24.50
CA LYS A 90 -5.21 10.26 -24.76
C LYS A 90 -5.20 11.07 -23.47
N GLN A 91 -6.35 11.21 -22.82
CA GLN A 91 -6.47 11.92 -21.54
C GLN A 91 -5.56 11.31 -20.48
N ARG A 92 -5.48 9.96 -20.42
CA ARG A 92 -4.60 9.29 -19.46
C ARG A 92 -3.13 9.61 -19.72
N THR A 93 -2.71 9.65 -20.98
CA THR A 93 -1.36 10.02 -21.36
C THR A 93 -1.03 11.46 -20.97
N GLU A 94 -1.97 12.39 -21.13
CA GLU A 94 -1.83 13.78 -20.70
C GLU A 94 -1.73 13.88 -19.17
N ILE A 95 -2.60 13.16 -18.42
CA ILE A 95 -2.55 13.09 -16.96
C ILE A 95 -1.20 12.54 -16.47
N VAL A 96 -0.70 11.44 -17.06
CA VAL A 96 0.60 10.85 -16.71
C VAL A 96 1.74 11.82 -17.02
N SER A 97 1.67 12.55 -18.15
CA SER A 97 2.66 13.59 -18.47
C SER A 97 2.68 14.67 -17.40
N ARG A 98 1.52 15.15 -17.02
CA ARG A 98 1.41 16.17 -15.99
C ARG A 98 1.81 15.68 -14.59
N CYS A 99 1.56 14.39 -14.26
CA CYS A 99 2.10 13.78 -13.05
C CYS A 99 3.62 13.90 -13.00
N ILE A 100 4.28 13.59 -14.13
CA ILE A 100 5.74 13.72 -14.25
C ILE A 100 6.19 15.15 -13.98
N ASP A 101 5.54 16.16 -14.57
CA ASP A 101 5.86 17.58 -14.35
C ASP A 101 5.66 18.01 -12.89
N LEU A 102 4.64 17.47 -12.22
CA LEU A 102 4.33 17.76 -10.81
C LEU A 102 5.19 16.98 -9.81
N GLY A 103 6.05 16.07 -10.26
CA GLY A 103 6.87 15.23 -9.40
C GLY A 103 6.12 14.05 -8.79
N ILE A 104 4.91 13.73 -9.26
CA ILE A 104 4.22 12.49 -8.90
C ILE A 104 4.92 11.34 -9.62
N ASN A 105 5.49 10.39 -8.85
CA ASN A 105 6.39 9.39 -9.38
C ASN A 105 5.92 7.94 -9.20
N TYR A 106 4.64 7.71 -8.87
CA TYR A 106 4.10 6.39 -8.63
C TYR A 106 2.69 6.24 -9.20
N ILE A 107 2.48 5.15 -9.96
CA ILE A 107 1.19 4.72 -10.50
C ILE A 107 0.83 3.38 -9.91
N ASP A 108 -0.42 3.22 -9.44
CA ASP A 108 -0.98 1.95 -8.97
C ASP A 108 -2.17 1.55 -9.84
N ALA A 109 -2.02 0.49 -10.62
CA ALA A 109 -3.05 -0.07 -11.48
C ALA A 109 -3.47 -1.48 -11.03
N CYS A 110 -4.78 -1.75 -10.98
CA CYS A 110 -5.35 -2.95 -10.37
C CYS A 110 -6.02 -3.91 -11.36
N TRP A 111 -6.35 -3.46 -12.57
CA TRP A 111 -7.00 -4.26 -13.60
C TRP A 111 -6.17 -4.27 -14.88
N ASP A 112 -6.28 -5.33 -15.66
CA ASP A 112 -5.54 -5.52 -16.90
C ASP A 112 -5.62 -4.31 -17.85
N ASN A 113 -6.82 -3.81 -18.10
CA ASN A 113 -7.04 -2.64 -18.97
C ASN A 113 -6.43 -1.35 -18.40
N GLU A 114 -6.40 -1.19 -17.08
CA GLU A 114 -5.75 -0.05 -16.41
C GLU A 114 -4.24 -0.14 -16.54
N VAL A 115 -3.66 -1.33 -16.26
CA VAL A 115 -2.22 -1.58 -16.39
C VAL A 115 -1.75 -1.32 -17.81
N ILE A 116 -2.46 -1.86 -18.81
CA ILE A 116 -2.13 -1.67 -20.23
C ILE A 116 -2.18 -0.19 -20.60
N ARG A 117 -3.22 0.52 -20.17
CA ARG A 117 -3.38 1.95 -20.44
C ARG A 117 -2.27 2.80 -19.80
N ASP A 118 -1.91 2.50 -18.56
CA ASP A 118 -0.88 3.24 -17.84
C ASP A 118 0.53 2.92 -18.38
N ALA A 119 0.81 1.66 -18.71
CA ALA A 119 2.04 1.26 -19.38
C ALA A 119 2.21 1.97 -20.73
N ARG A 120 1.14 2.05 -21.53
CA ARG A 120 1.15 2.81 -22.81
C ARG A 120 1.39 4.30 -22.59
N ALA A 121 0.81 4.89 -21.55
CA ALA A 121 1.06 6.29 -21.21
C ALA A 121 2.51 6.55 -20.79
N LEU A 122 3.23 5.54 -20.31
CA LEU A 122 4.65 5.59 -19.95
C LEU A 122 5.60 5.19 -21.09
N LYS A 123 5.10 4.87 -22.27
CA LYS A 123 5.97 4.47 -23.40
C LYS A 123 7.01 5.54 -23.72
N GLY A 124 8.29 5.14 -23.77
CA GLY A 124 9.44 6.04 -23.97
C GLY A 124 9.88 6.85 -22.75
N ARG A 125 9.22 6.68 -21.60
CA ARG A 125 9.53 7.37 -20.32
C ARG A 125 9.25 6.50 -19.09
N ARG A 126 9.38 5.18 -19.23
CA ARG A 126 9.12 4.19 -18.18
C ARG A 126 9.97 4.42 -16.93
N ASP A 127 11.15 5.01 -17.10
CA ASP A 127 12.10 5.39 -16.05
C ASP A 127 11.65 6.60 -15.20
N LYS A 128 10.59 7.29 -15.58
CA LYS A 128 10.11 8.49 -14.86
C LYS A 128 9.18 8.18 -13.70
N MET A 129 8.54 7.02 -13.69
CA MET A 129 7.57 6.67 -12.65
C MET A 129 7.71 5.19 -12.24
N TYR A 130 7.50 4.93 -10.97
CA TYR A 130 7.29 3.57 -10.48
C TYR A 130 5.91 3.09 -10.93
N LEU A 131 5.87 1.92 -11.55
CA LEU A 131 4.64 1.25 -11.97
C LEU A 131 4.36 0.08 -11.03
N ALA A 132 3.29 0.19 -10.27
CA ALA A 132 2.74 -0.92 -9.49
C ALA A 132 1.57 -1.53 -10.24
N LEU A 133 1.50 -2.85 -10.23
CA LEU A 133 0.43 -3.57 -10.89
C LEU A 133 -0.12 -4.73 -10.07
N SER A 134 -1.36 -5.08 -10.41
CA SER A 134 -2.11 -6.21 -9.88
C SER A 134 -3.10 -6.65 -10.97
N HIS A 135 -3.43 -7.93 -10.99
CA HIS A 135 -4.45 -8.45 -11.89
C HIS A 135 -5.70 -8.84 -11.10
N GLY A 136 -6.44 -7.84 -10.61
CA GLY A 136 -7.51 -8.02 -9.65
C GLY A 136 -8.57 -9.10 -9.96
N ALA A 137 -8.74 -9.47 -11.24
CA ALA A 137 -9.62 -10.55 -11.66
C ALA A 137 -8.95 -11.94 -11.63
N LYS A 138 -7.62 -11.99 -11.82
CA LYS A 138 -6.85 -13.24 -11.91
C LYS A 138 -5.85 -13.40 -10.75
N GLU A 139 -6.29 -13.03 -9.57
CA GLU A 139 -5.55 -13.16 -8.31
C GLU A 139 -6.40 -13.83 -7.23
N VAL A 140 -5.99 -13.76 -6.00
CA VAL A 140 -6.50 -14.52 -4.85
C VAL A 140 -8.01 -14.40 -4.61
N ARG A 141 -8.64 -13.32 -5.08
CA ARG A 141 -10.11 -13.17 -5.04
C ARG A 141 -10.85 -14.31 -5.73
N ASN A 142 -10.24 -14.86 -6.77
CA ASN A 142 -10.77 -16.00 -7.49
C ASN A 142 -10.02 -17.28 -7.07
N GLU A 143 -10.76 -18.28 -6.60
CA GLU A 143 -10.20 -19.51 -6.02
C GLU A 143 -9.22 -20.23 -6.93
N GLN A 144 -9.47 -20.24 -8.24
CA GLN A 144 -8.59 -20.89 -9.22
C GLN A 144 -7.19 -20.28 -9.32
N TYR A 145 -6.98 -19.05 -8.79
CA TYR A 145 -5.69 -18.35 -8.80
C TYR A 145 -4.99 -18.37 -7.43
N ARG A 146 -5.43 -19.17 -6.45
CA ARG A 146 -4.85 -19.21 -5.09
C ARG A 146 -3.61 -20.07 -4.97
N THR A 147 -2.95 -20.42 -6.07
CA THR A 147 -1.67 -21.13 -6.05
C THR A 147 -0.56 -20.24 -6.61
N SER A 148 0.65 -20.40 -6.09
CA SER A 148 1.83 -19.65 -6.54
C SER A 148 2.03 -19.75 -8.06
N LYS A 149 1.83 -20.95 -8.62
CA LYS A 149 1.91 -21.15 -10.07
C LYS A 149 0.92 -20.29 -10.83
N LYS A 150 -0.35 -20.27 -10.42
CA LYS A 150 -1.41 -19.50 -11.09
C LYS A 150 -1.24 -17.99 -10.93
N LEU A 151 -0.75 -17.54 -9.78
CA LEU A 151 -0.41 -16.15 -9.54
C LEU A 151 0.72 -15.68 -10.45
N LEU A 152 1.77 -16.50 -10.64
CA LEU A 152 2.87 -16.18 -11.55
C LEU A 152 2.43 -16.20 -13.02
N GLU A 153 1.58 -17.15 -13.43
CA GLU A 153 0.99 -17.17 -14.77
C GLU A 153 0.19 -15.89 -15.04
N SER A 154 -0.56 -15.42 -14.04
CA SER A 154 -1.31 -14.15 -14.13
C SER A 154 -0.40 -12.93 -14.25
N LEU A 155 0.71 -12.89 -13.50
CA LEU A 155 1.71 -11.83 -13.63
C LEU A 155 2.35 -11.83 -15.01
N ASP A 156 2.73 -13.01 -15.53
CA ASP A 156 3.34 -13.15 -16.87
C ASP A 156 2.39 -12.68 -17.98
N GLU A 157 1.10 -13.01 -17.85
CA GLU A 157 0.08 -12.56 -18.80
C GLU A 157 -0.02 -11.02 -18.80
N LEU A 158 -0.05 -10.43 -17.60
CA LEU A 158 -0.19 -8.98 -17.43
C LEU A 158 1.03 -8.21 -17.93
N LEU A 159 2.24 -8.68 -17.62
CA LEU A 159 3.49 -8.08 -18.11
C LEU A 159 3.54 -8.12 -19.64
N ARG A 160 3.21 -9.26 -20.22
CA ARG A 160 3.17 -9.42 -21.68
C ARG A 160 2.13 -8.51 -22.34
N ALA A 161 0.90 -8.46 -21.78
CA ALA A 161 -0.18 -7.64 -22.33
C ALA A 161 0.11 -6.14 -22.24
N SER A 162 0.87 -5.72 -21.24
CA SER A 162 1.29 -4.33 -21.03
C SER A 162 2.63 -3.97 -21.69
N GLU A 163 3.27 -4.89 -22.39
CA GLU A 163 4.59 -4.71 -23.03
C GLU A 163 5.68 -4.30 -22.00
N GLN A 164 5.64 -4.90 -20.80
CA GLN A 164 6.59 -4.65 -19.73
C GLN A 164 7.44 -5.89 -19.46
N ASP A 165 8.76 -5.70 -19.29
CA ASP A 165 9.67 -6.77 -18.87
C ASP A 165 9.56 -7.04 -17.36
N TYR A 166 9.24 -6.00 -16.59
CA TYR A 166 9.10 -6.04 -15.14
C TYR A 166 8.13 -4.99 -14.61
N THR A 167 7.73 -5.16 -13.35
CA THR A 167 7.06 -4.10 -12.58
C THR A 167 7.93 -3.63 -11.42
N ASP A 168 7.77 -2.36 -11.00
CA ASP A 168 8.44 -1.88 -9.80
C ASP A 168 7.85 -2.50 -8.54
N LEU A 169 6.52 -2.64 -8.48
CA LEU A 169 5.84 -3.32 -7.39
C LEU A 169 4.76 -4.26 -7.93
N TRP A 170 4.89 -5.56 -7.67
CA TRP A 170 3.77 -6.47 -7.82
C TRP A 170 3.01 -6.57 -6.52
N ARG A 171 1.75 -6.17 -6.55
CA ARG A 171 0.87 -6.12 -5.40
C ARG A 171 -0.32 -7.04 -5.60
N ILE A 172 -0.27 -8.25 -5.06
CA ILE A 172 -1.37 -9.23 -5.18
C ILE A 172 -2.62 -8.70 -4.49
N THR A 173 -3.73 -8.65 -5.22
CA THR A 173 -5.03 -8.29 -4.67
C THR A 173 -5.68 -9.48 -3.97
N CYS A 174 -5.83 -9.38 -2.67
CA CYS A 174 -6.35 -10.41 -1.81
C CYS A 174 -7.85 -10.22 -1.49
N LEU A 175 -8.41 -11.14 -0.70
CA LEU A 175 -9.84 -11.16 -0.41
C LEU A 175 -10.33 -9.89 0.30
N GLU A 176 -11.60 -9.63 0.12
CA GLU A 176 -12.39 -8.59 0.79
C GLU A 176 -12.52 -8.85 2.31
N PRO A 177 -13.08 -7.91 3.07
CA PRO A 177 -13.28 -8.05 4.51
C PRO A 177 -13.96 -9.36 4.92
N GLY A 178 -13.52 -9.94 6.01
CA GLY A 178 -13.88 -11.28 6.43
C GLY A 178 -13.04 -12.35 5.75
N GLY A 179 -11.89 -11.93 5.20
CA GLY A 179 -10.93 -12.73 4.45
C GLY A 179 -10.84 -14.18 4.92
N ARG A 180 -11.08 -15.08 3.98
CA ARG A 180 -11.11 -16.53 4.20
C ARG A 180 -9.83 -17.16 3.68
N HIS A 181 -8.70 -16.47 3.85
CA HIS A 181 -7.43 -17.05 3.50
C HIS A 181 -7.06 -18.12 4.52
N SER A 182 -6.88 -19.34 4.05
CA SER A 182 -6.19 -20.36 4.84
C SER A 182 -4.71 -19.97 4.99
N PHE A 183 -4.04 -20.55 5.95
CA PHE A 183 -2.59 -20.40 6.09
C PHE A 183 -1.86 -20.87 4.82
N ASP A 184 -2.31 -21.98 4.22
CA ASP A 184 -1.74 -22.49 2.97
C ASP A 184 -1.88 -21.48 1.82
N THR A 185 -3.02 -20.79 1.70
CA THR A 185 -3.18 -19.72 0.72
C THR A 185 -2.21 -18.57 0.99
N SER A 186 -1.96 -18.22 2.24
CA SER A 186 -0.98 -17.19 2.60
C SER A 186 0.44 -17.60 2.21
N CYS A 187 0.81 -18.87 2.41
CA CYS A 187 2.09 -19.42 1.95
C CYS A 187 2.22 -19.41 0.42
N GLU A 188 1.17 -19.77 -0.32
CA GLU A 188 1.18 -19.72 -1.80
C GLU A 188 1.35 -18.29 -2.32
N ILE A 189 0.73 -17.29 -1.67
CA ILE A 189 0.94 -15.87 -1.99
C ILE A 189 2.40 -15.50 -1.83
N VAL A 190 3.00 -15.79 -0.68
CA VAL A 190 4.39 -15.43 -0.38
C VAL A 190 5.38 -16.14 -1.31
N ASP A 191 5.17 -17.42 -1.58
CA ASP A 191 5.97 -18.18 -2.54
C ASP A 191 5.93 -17.57 -3.95
N ALA A 192 4.74 -17.10 -4.39
CA ALA A 192 4.62 -16.40 -5.66
C ALA A 192 5.41 -15.07 -5.67
N LEU A 193 5.29 -14.28 -4.60
CA LEU A 193 6.00 -13.00 -4.45
C LEU A 193 7.52 -13.18 -4.48
N GLU A 194 8.05 -14.15 -3.74
CA GLU A 194 9.49 -14.47 -3.74
C GLU A 194 9.99 -14.91 -5.10
N LYS A 195 9.24 -15.79 -5.77
CA LYS A 195 9.59 -16.25 -7.11
C LYS A 195 9.58 -15.14 -8.14
N ALA A 196 8.59 -14.23 -8.09
CA ALA A 196 8.53 -13.08 -8.98
C ALA A 196 9.76 -12.18 -8.83
N LYS A 197 10.20 -11.90 -7.60
CA LYS A 197 11.45 -11.17 -7.34
C LYS A 197 12.67 -11.92 -7.86
N LYS A 198 12.80 -13.20 -7.54
CA LYS A 198 13.92 -14.04 -7.97
C LYS A 198 14.03 -14.14 -9.50
N GLN A 199 12.90 -14.10 -10.20
CA GLN A 199 12.82 -14.13 -11.66
C GLN A 199 13.01 -12.74 -12.29
N GLY A 200 13.17 -11.68 -11.52
CA GLY A 200 13.32 -10.31 -12.02
C GLY A 200 12.02 -9.68 -12.55
N LYS A 201 10.87 -10.34 -12.36
CA LYS A 201 9.56 -9.86 -12.83
C LYS A 201 8.99 -8.72 -11.98
N ALA A 202 9.40 -8.65 -10.71
CA ALA A 202 9.05 -7.57 -9.80
C ALA A 202 10.28 -7.14 -9.00
N ARG A 203 10.51 -5.82 -8.89
CA ARG A 203 11.58 -5.28 -8.04
C ARG A 203 11.22 -5.38 -6.57
N PHE A 204 9.98 -5.04 -6.25
CA PHE A 204 9.39 -5.10 -4.92
C PHE A 204 8.06 -5.84 -4.97
N VAL A 205 7.63 -6.32 -3.81
CA VAL A 205 6.42 -7.14 -3.70
C VAL A 205 5.56 -6.73 -2.52
N GLY A 206 4.26 -6.94 -2.68
CA GLY A 206 3.30 -6.57 -1.67
C GLY A 206 1.95 -7.26 -1.82
N ILE A 207 1.05 -6.91 -0.93
CA ILE A 207 -0.33 -7.42 -0.91
C ILE A 207 -1.32 -6.28 -0.69
N SER A 208 -2.54 -6.46 -1.21
CA SER A 208 -3.65 -5.56 -0.98
C SER A 208 -4.83 -6.33 -0.38
N SER A 209 -5.36 -5.84 0.73
CA SER A 209 -6.55 -6.42 1.36
C SER A 209 -7.37 -5.36 2.07
N HIS A 210 -8.67 -5.64 2.26
CA HIS A 210 -9.54 -4.83 3.11
C HIS A 210 -9.57 -5.33 4.57
N ASP A 211 -8.83 -6.39 4.88
CA ASP A 211 -8.76 -6.96 6.24
C ASP A 211 -7.45 -6.55 6.93
N ARG A 212 -7.52 -5.54 7.80
CA ARG A 212 -6.36 -5.03 8.54
C ARG A 212 -5.76 -6.07 9.49
N ARG A 213 -6.57 -6.95 10.08
CA ARG A 213 -6.08 -7.99 11.01
C ARG A 213 -5.26 -9.01 10.25
N TRP A 214 -5.75 -9.42 9.08
CA TRP A 214 -5.01 -10.33 8.22
C TRP A 214 -3.74 -9.67 7.67
N LEU A 215 -3.80 -8.41 7.24
CA LEU A 215 -2.60 -7.67 6.82
C LEU A 215 -1.55 -7.58 7.94
N LYS A 216 -1.98 -7.31 9.18
CA LYS A 216 -1.08 -7.31 10.35
C LYS A 216 -0.41 -8.66 10.53
N PHE A 217 -1.19 -9.76 10.52
CA PHE A 217 -0.65 -11.11 10.56
C PHE A 217 0.37 -11.36 9.45
N MET A 218 0.03 -11.01 8.21
CA MET A 218 0.89 -11.25 7.05
C MET A 218 2.25 -10.55 7.17
N ILE A 219 2.29 -9.29 7.56
CA ILE A 219 3.55 -8.54 7.66
C ILE A 219 4.39 -8.92 8.88
N GLU A 220 3.77 -9.38 9.96
CA GLU A 220 4.49 -9.86 11.16
C GLU A 220 5.03 -11.27 10.98
N TYR A 221 4.33 -12.12 10.22
CA TYR A 221 4.72 -13.50 10.02
C TYR A 221 5.61 -13.70 8.78
N PHE A 222 5.39 -12.95 7.71
CA PHE A 222 6.10 -13.07 6.44
C PHE A 222 6.96 -11.83 6.14
N PRO A 223 8.25 -11.83 6.51
CA PRO A 223 9.14 -10.68 6.32
C PRO A 223 9.41 -10.33 4.84
N GLN A 224 9.03 -11.21 3.92
CA GLN A 224 9.13 -11.00 2.48
C GLN A 224 8.21 -9.91 1.96
N ILE A 225 7.11 -9.63 2.67
CA ILE A 225 6.16 -8.59 2.29
C ILE A 225 6.77 -7.22 2.57
N GLU A 226 6.93 -6.41 1.52
CA GLU A 226 7.59 -5.11 1.59
C GLU A 226 6.61 -3.95 1.61
N VAL A 227 5.43 -4.14 0.99
CA VAL A 227 4.41 -3.10 0.85
C VAL A 227 3.03 -3.69 1.07
N ILE A 228 2.16 -2.93 1.72
CA ILE A 228 0.74 -3.25 1.79
C ILE A 228 -0.11 -2.11 1.24
N CYS A 229 -1.28 -2.48 0.75
CA CYS A 229 -2.29 -1.56 0.25
C CYS A 229 -3.64 -1.88 0.91
N PHE A 230 -4.26 -0.89 1.51
CA PHE A 230 -5.55 -1.08 2.20
C PHE A 230 -6.41 0.19 2.14
N PRO A 231 -7.72 0.07 2.28
CA PRO A 231 -8.59 1.25 2.28
C PRO A 231 -8.27 2.17 3.45
N PHE A 232 -8.10 3.46 3.14
CA PHE A 232 -7.94 4.50 4.16
C PHE A 232 -8.70 5.75 3.74
N THR A 233 -9.75 6.07 4.50
CA THR A 233 -10.69 7.15 4.22
C THR A 233 -10.75 8.13 5.39
N THR A 234 -11.53 9.18 5.25
CA THR A 234 -11.82 10.11 6.37
C THR A 234 -12.59 9.46 7.53
N MET A 235 -13.13 8.26 7.32
CA MET A 235 -13.77 7.47 8.38
C MET A 235 -12.79 6.54 9.09
N SER A 236 -11.62 6.31 8.50
CA SER A 236 -10.58 5.43 9.04
C SER A 236 -9.86 6.09 10.21
N LYS A 237 -9.40 5.27 11.15
CA LYS A 237 -8.60 5.72 12.28
C LYS A 237 -7.18 5.16 12.17
N ALA A 238 -6.19 5.98 12.49
CA ALA A 238 -4.80 5.57 12.43
C ALA A 238 -4.42 4.57 13.54
N ALA A 239 -5.06 4.61 14.67
CA ALA A 239 -4.71 3.75 15.78
C ALA A 239 -5.92 3.37 16.64
N PRO A 240 -6.06 2.11 17.05
CA PRO A 240 -5.91 1.74 18.45
C PRO A 240 -4.58 1.01 18.68
N LYS A 241 -4.20 0.88 19.94
CA LYS A 241 -3.14 -0.04 20.38
C LYS A 241 -3.39 -1.41 19.75
N ASP A 242 -2.36 -2.07 19.28
CA ASP A 242 -2.38 -3.32 18.50
C ASP A 242 -2.83 -3.20 17.03
N SER A 243 -2.88 -2.00 16.52
CA SER A 243 -3.28 -1.78 15.15
C SER A 243 -2.20 -2.23 14.16
N LEU A 244 -2.63 -2.32 12.90
CA LEU A 244 -1.75 -2.50 11.75
C LEU A 244 -0.60 -1.48 11.72
N PHE A 245 -0.79 -0.26 12.24
CA PHE A 245 0.20 0.82 12.21
C PHE A 245 1.45 0.52 13.04
N GLU A 246 1.30 -0.11 14.20
CA GLU A 246 2.44 -0.55 15.02
C GLU A 246 3.25 -1.63 14.28
N ALA A 247 2.55 -2.57 13.65
CA ALA A 247 3.20 -3.62 12.86
C ALA A 247 3.94 -3.04 11.63
N LEU A 248 3.35 -2.06 10.92
CA LEU A 248 4.00 -1.36 9.81
C LEU A 248 5.32 -0.73 10.24
N LYS A 249 5.30 -0.03 11.37
CA LYS A 249 6.50 0.60 11.92
C LYS A 249 7.55 -0.43 12.35
N LYS A 250 7.13 -1.48 13.07
CA LYS A 250 8.02 -2.53 13.56
C LYS A 250 8.69 -3.32 12.44
N CYS A 251 7.93 -3.65 11.38
CA CYS A 251 8.40 -4.46 10.26
C CYS A 251 8.98 -3.62 9.11
N ASP A 252 8.97 -2.28 9.24
CA ASP A 252 9.38 -1.32 8.22
C ASP A 252 8.72 -1.57 6.85
N VAL A 253 7.40 -1.80 6.86
CA VAL A 253 6.61 -2.09 5.66
C VAL A 253 5.99 -0.80 5.12
N GLY A 254 6.10 -0.58 3.80
CA GLY A 254 5.47 0.54 3.11
C GLY A 254 3.94 0.41 3.08
N ALA A 255 3.22 1.52 3.20
CA ALA A 255 1.77 1.50 3.27
C ALA A 255 1.10 2.50 2.33
N PHE A 256 0.23 1.98 1.46
CA PHE A 256 -0.63 2.78 0.60
C PHE A 256 -2.08 2.74 1.07
N GLY A 257 -2.73 3.91 1.02
CA GLY A 257 -4.17 4.08 1.29
C GLY A 257 -4.97 4.21 0.00
N ILE A 258 -5.73 3.16 -0.33
CA ILE A 258 -6.68 3.20 -1.44
C ILE A 258 -8.04 3.75 -0.99
N LYS A 259 -8.87 4.14 -1.96
CA LYS A 259 -10.21 4.68 -1.73
C LYS A 259 -10.25 5.93 -0.82
N PRO A 260 -9.31 6.89 -0.94
CA PRO A 260 -9.27 8.06 -0.06
C PRO A 260 -10.57 8.85 -0.03
N PHE A 261 -11.36 8.78 -1.10
CA PHE A 261 -12.64 9.46 -1.26
C PHE A 261 -13.85 8.52 -1.07
N ALA A 262 -13.66 7.38 -0.39
CA ALA A 262 -14.72 6.39 -0.13
C ALA A 262 -15.51 6.03 -1.41
N ALA A 263 -14.80 5.68 -2.48
CA ALA A 263 -15.37 5.37 -3.80
C ALA A 263 -16.24 6.49 -4.38
N GLY A 264 -15.89 7.74 -4.13
CA GLY A 264 -16.61 8.93 -4.59
C GLY A 264 -17.75 9.39 -3.67
N SER A 265 -18.11 8.60 -2.66
CA SER A 265 -19.20 8.94 -1.75
C SER A 265 -18.90 10.16 -0.87
N LEU A 266 -17.62 10.57 -0.77
CA LEU A 266 -17.21 11.78 -0.09
C LEU A 266 -17.76 13.04 -0.78
N PHE A 267 -17.98 12.99 -2.08
CA PHE A 267 -18.33 14.15 -2.90
C PHE A 267 -19.82 14.49 -2.83
N THR A 268 -20.12 15.75 -3.03
CA THR A 268 -21.47 16.32 -2.94
C THR A 268 -22.12 16.50 -4.31
N GLY A 269 -21.32 16.56 -5.36
CA GLY A 269 -21.70 16.92 -6.71
C GLY A 269 -21.45 18.41 -7.04
N GLU A 270 -21.08 19.21 -6.05
CA GLU A 270 -20.69 20.61 -6.25
C GLU A 270 -19.16 20.71 -6.48
N PRO A 271 -18.68 21.04 -7.67
CA PRO A 271 -17.25 20.90 -8.03
C PRO A 271 -16.30 21.64 -7.08
N LYS A 272 -16.66 22.87 -6.68
CA LYS A 272 -15.83 23.69 -5.76
C LYS A 272 -15.70 23.04 -4.38
N GLU A 273 -16.80 22.51 -3.86
CA GLU A 273 -16.82 21.83 -2.58
C GLU A 273 -16.14 20.47 -2.66
N ASP A 274 -16.34 19.73 -3.75
CA ASP A 274 -15.72 18.43 -3.97
C ASP A 274 -14.20 18.54 -4.07
N PHE A 275 -13.66 19.57 -4.73
CA PHE A 275 -12.23 19.85 -4.75
C PHE A 275 -11.70 20.19 -3.35
N ARG A 276 -12.43 20.96 -2.57
CA ARG A 276 -12.08 21.26 -1.19
C ARG A 276 -12.07 19.99 -0.32
N LEU A 277 -13.12 19.18 -0.41
CA LEU A 277 -13.24 17.91 0.33
C LEU A 277 -12.14 16.93 -0.05
N ALA A 278 -11.77 16.84 -1.31
CA ALA A 278 -10.67 16.02 -1.78
C ALA A 278 -9.34 16.40 -1.10
N ARG A 279 -9.00 17.70 -1.08
CA ARG A 279 -7.78 18.17 -0.41
C ARG A 279 -7.81 17.92 1.10
N LEU A 280 -8.93 18.16 1.77
CA LEU A 280 -9.07 17.89 3.20
C LEU A 280 -8.88 16.38 3.50
N ALA A 281 -9.46 15.50 2.70
CA ALA A 281 -9.32 14.06 2.85
C ALA A 281 -7.87 13.61 2.66
N LEU A 282 -7.18 14.12 1.65
CA LEU A 282 -5.77 13.80 1.42
C LEU A 282 -4.90 14.31 2.58
N ARG A 283 -5.09 15.54 3.04
CA ARG A 283 -4.37 16.10 4.19
C ARG A 283 -4.62 15.28 5.47
N TYR A 284 -5.85 14.82 5.69
CA TYR A 284 -6.18 13.92 6.79
C TYR A 284 -5.36 12.63 6.74
N ILE A 285 -5.26 11.98 5.56
CA ILE A 285 -4.49 10.76 5.38
C ILE A 285 -3.00 11.05 5.55
N LEU A 286 -2.50 12.09 4.93
CA LEU A 286 -1.10 12.48 4.99
C LEU A 286 -0.64 12.84 6.41
N ALA A 287 -1.55 13.31 7.27
CA ALA A 287 -1.26 13.61 8.67
C ALA A 287 -0.93 12.37 9.52
N THR A 288 -1.22 11.16 9.02
CA THR A 288 -0.80 9.91 9.67
C THR A 288 0.71 9.68 9.62
N ASN A 289 1.40 10.33 8.68
CA ASN A 289 2.83 10.13 8.34
C ASN A 289 3.21 8.69 7.95
N THR A 290 2.26 7.77 7.89
CA THR A 290 2.48 6.35 7.62
C THR A 290 1.90 5.94 6.27
N VAL A 291 0.73 6.46 5.93
CA VAL A 291 -0.03 6.05 4.75
C VAL A 291 0.15 7.04 3.61
N ILE A 292 0.45 6.55 2.42
CA ILE A 292 0.54 7.34 1.18
C ILE A 292 -0.77 7.13 0.40
N PRO A 293 -1.58 8.16 0.14
CA PRO A 293 -2.85 8.01 -0.55
C PRO A 293 -2.68 7.77 -2.04
N ILE A 294 -3.55 6.89 -2.58
CA ILE A 294 -3.69 6.61 -4.01
C ILE A 294 -5.09 7.05 -4.47
N PRO A 295 -5.30 8.31 -4.82
CA PRO A 295 -6.55 8.78 -5.39
C PRO A 295 -6.70 8.36 -6.86
N GLY A 296 -7.93 8.03 -7.28
CA GLY A 296 -8.31 7.98 -8.69
C GLY A 296 -8.44 9.38 -9.25
N VAL A 297 -8.02 9.57 -10.51
CA VAL A 297 -8.03 10.86 -11.21
C VAL A 297 -8.61 10.68 -12.60
N ASN A 298 -9.62 11.48 -12.96
CA ASN A 298 -10.32 11.42 -14.24
C ASN A 298 -10.06 12.63 -15.14
N SER A 299 -9.54 13.72 -14.57
CA SER A 299 -9.32 14.98 -15.30
C SER A 299 -8.05 15.68 -14.83
N MET A 300 -7.57 16.59 -15.68
CA MET A 300 -6.44 17.45 -15.34
C MET A 300 -6.73 18.31 -14.11
N ALA A 301 -7.96 18.86 -14.01
CA ALA A 301 -8.35 19.66 -12.85
C ALA A 301 -8.33 18.86 -11.53
N GLU A 302 -8.74 17.59 -11.56
CA GLU A 302 -8.62 16.70 -10.39
C GLU A 302 -7.15 16.45 -10.04
N LEU A 303 -6.29 16.24 -11.04
CA LEU A 303 -4.85 16.05 -10.82
C LEU A 303 -4.20 17.26 -10.16
N GLU A 304 -4.41 18.45 -10.69
CA GLU A 304 -3.90 19.70 -10.10
C GLU A 304 -4.39 19.87 -8.65
N ASN A 305 -5.66 19.56 -8.42
CA ASN A 305 -6.25 19.68 -7.09
C ASN A 305 -5.63 18.72 -6.07
N ILE A 306 -5.31 17.48 -6.44
CA ILE A 306 -4.64 16.54 -5.51
C ILE A 306 -3.18 16.94 -5.26
N ALA A 307 -2.48 17.51 -6.25
CA ALA A 307 -1.13 18.02 -6.06
C ALA A 307 -1.11 19.20 -5.08
N LEU A 308 -2.09 20.12 -5.16
CA LEU A 308 -2.23 21.23 -4.21
C LEU A 308 -2.38 20.75 -2.76
N ALA A 309 -3.02 19.60 -2.52
CA ALA A 309 -3.18 19.06 -1.17
C ALA A 309 -1.84 18.79 -0.46
N VAL A 310 -0.78 18.52 -1.22
CA VAL A 310 0.58 18.29 -0.68
C VAL A 310 1.25 19.60 -0.27
N GLN A 311 0.92 20.70 -0.96
CA GLN A 311 1.48 22.03 -0.72
C GLN A 311 0.78 22.78 0.42
N GLU A 312 -0.45 22.38 0.75
CA GLU A 312 -1.20 22.95 1.86
C GLU A 312 -0.62 22.49 3.22
N ARG A 313 -0.91 23.27 4.28
CA ARG A 313 -0.53 22.86 5.64
C ARG A 313 -1.04 21.46 5.95
N ARG A 314 -0.20 20.64 6.57
CA ARG A 314 -0.51 19.24 6.88
C ARG A 314 -1.69 19.09 7.84
N GLN A 315 -1.68 19.85 8.92
CA GLN A 315 -2.71 19.73 9.94
C GLN A 315 -3.96 20.51 9.57
N LEU A 316 -5.11 19.88 9.72
CA LEU A 316 -6.41 20.51 9.61
C LEU A 316 -6.66 21.39 10.83
N ASP A 317 -7.17 22.59 10.64
CA ASP A 317 -7.66 23.41 11.75
C ASP A 317 -9.01 22.88 12.27
N LEU A 318 -9.52 23.52 13.33
CA LEU A 318 -10.78 23.09 13.96
C LEU A 318 -11.97 23.14 12.99
N LYS A 319 -12.07 24.20 12.17
CA LYS A 319 -13.15 24.39 11.19
C LYS A 319 -13.11 23.30 10.11
N GLU A 320 -11.92 23.02 9.59
CA GLU A 320 -11.68 21.98 8.59
C GLU A 320 -11.99 20.58 9.16
N LYS A 321 -11.53 20.29 10.38
CA LYS A 321 -11.83 19.03 11.07
C LYS A 321 -13.33 18.85 11.26
N THR A 322 -14.02 19.87 11.77
CA THR A 322 -15.47 19.83 11.98
C THR A 322 -16.24 19.60 10.68
N ALA A 323 -15.85 20.31 9.60
CA ALA A 323 -16.46 20.13 8.28
C ALA A 323 -16.25 18.69 7.74
N LEU A 324 -15.02 18.18 7.86
CA LEU A 324 -14.69 16.83 7.38
C LEU A 324 -15.40 15.74 8.20
N GLU A 325 -15.47 15.90 9.54
CA GLU A 325 -16.20 15.00 10.41
C GLU A 325 -17.71 15.01 10.15
N HIS A 326 -18.29 16.19 9.93
CA HIS A 326 -19.69 16.32 9.56
C HIS A 326 -19.97 15.57 8.26
N ARG A 327 -19.16 15.79 7.22
CA ARG A 327 -19.28 15.10 5.94
C ARG A 327 -19.08 13.59 6.09
N SER A 328 -18.12 13.16 6.90
CA SER A 328 -17.86 11.74 7.16
C SER A 328 -19.02 11.03 7.88
N ARG A 329 -19.75 11.74 8.76
CA ARG A 329 -20.97 11.22 9.36
C ARG A 329 -22.08 11.05 8.32
N GLN A 330 -22.31 12.03 7.46
CA GLN A 330 -23.28 11.93 6.36
C GLN A 330 -22.93 10.78 5.41
N LEU A 331 -21.65 10.65 5.05
CA LEU A 331 -21.13 9.60 4.20
C LEU A 331 -21.53 8.20 4.65
N LYS A 332 -21.51 7.91 5.95
CA LYS A 332 -21.89 6.60 6.50
C LYS A 332 -23.31 6.16 6.09
N HIS A 333 -24.21 7.10 5.87
CA HIS A 333 -25.58 6.83 5.44
C HIS A 333 -25.74 6.76 3.91
N GLN A 334 -24.77 7.27 3.16
CA GLN A 334 -24.83 7.42 1.70
C GLN A 334 -23.97 6.40 0.95
N LEU A 335 -23.22 5.54 1.65
CA LEU A 335 -22.37 4.54 1.00
C LEU A 335 -23.19 3.60 0.11
N PRO A 336 -22.74 3.32 -1.13
CA PRO A 336 -23.34 2.30 -1.98
C PRO A 336 -23.37 0.93 -1.29
N ARG A 337 -24.31 0.05 -1.71
CA ARG A 337 -24.51 -1.27 -1.09
C ARG A 337 -23.20 -2.10 -1.01
N ASN A 338 -22.42 -2.07 -2.07
CA ASN A 338 -21.15 -2.81 -2.16
C ASN A 338 -20.00 -2.16 -1.38
N TYR A 339 -20.21 -0.99 -0.76
CA TYR A 339 -19.22 -0.27 0.06
C TYR A 339 -19.63 -0.11 1.52
N GLN A 340 -20.72 -0.77 1.96
CA GLN A 340 -21.17 -0.69 3.35
C GLN A 340 -20.14 -1.13 4.38
N TRP A 341 -19.20 -1.99 4.00
CA TRP A 341 -18.08 -2.43 4.81
C TRP A 341 -17.12 -1.28 5.19
N LEU A 342 -17.08 -0.18 4.45
CA LEU A 342 -16.33 1.03 4.82
C LEU A 342 -16.80 1.67 6.14
N LYS A 343 -17.96 1.29 6.67
CA LYS A 343 -18.44 1.73 7.98
C LYS A 343 -17.67 1.11 9.13
N ASN A 344 -17.11 -0.05 8.91
CA ASN A 344 -16.32 -0.75 9.91
C ASN A 344 -14.84 -0.35 9.78
N TRP A 345 -14.43 0.58 10.62
CA TRP A 345 -13.06 1.09 10.62
C TRP A 345 -11.99 0.01 10.92
N GLU A 346 -12.36 -1.10 11.53
CA GLU A 346 -11.45 -2.24 11.77
C GLU A 346 -11.06 -2.95 10.47
N LEU A 347 -11.90 -2.80 9.45
CA LEU A 347 -11.67 -3.35 8.12
C LEU A 347 -11.07 -2.31 7.16
N VAL A 348 -10.90 -1.07 7.62
CA VAL A 348 -10.50 0.05 6.75
C VAL A 348 -9.38 0.86 7.38
#